data_91900a0c55643f198f68a194c2460bbf
#
_entry.id   91900a0c55643f198f68a194c2460bbf
#
_cell.length_a   1.000
_cell.length_b   1.000
_cell.length_c   1.000
_cell.angle_alpha   90.00
_cell.angle_beta   90.00
_cell.angle_gamma   90.00
#
_symmetry.space_group_name_H-M   'P 1'
#
loop_
_entity.id
_entity.type
_entity.pdbx_description
1 polymer ?
#
loop_
_entity_poly.entity_id
_entity_poly.type
_entity_poly.pdbx_seq_one_letter_code
_entity_poly.pdbx_strand_id
1 'polypeptide(L)'
;LQLLLQKETDSVEYYKMLLTQNENQSILIHDIKNHLHSIALLNNENENEKITAYIHQLLHSSDLKEFSKVCDHSMLNAILCRYQRKCSEEQISFYADIRNNTLQQINENDLTTLFGNLLDNALEAAISVLDAFIELTVQRKENASLILITLINSCRNIPIYTPNKKLLTTKSDTKKHGFG
;
A
#
# COMPACT_ATOMS: atom_id res chain seq x y z
N LEU A 1 -10.40 19.43 27.32
CA LEU A 1 -9.03 18.98 27.61
C LEU A 1 -8.64 17.77 26.75
N GLN A 2 -9.46 16.72 26.69
CA GLN A 2 -9.21 15.50 25.89
C GLN A 2 -9.01 15.80 24.41
N LEU A 3 -9.82 16.67 23.81
CA LEU A 3 -9.73 17.05 22.39
C LEU A 3 -8.45 17.81 22.05
N LEU A 4 -7.94 18.59 22.99
CA LEU A 4 -6.67 19.32 22.83
C LEU A 4 -5.47 18.36 22.90
N LEU A 5 -5.50 17.40 23.82
CA LEU A 5 -4.48 16.38 23.95
C LEU A 5 -4.44 15.46 22.69
N GLN A 6 -5.61 15.16 22.14
CA GLN A 6 -5.69 14.36 20.92
C GLN A 6 -5.12 15.10 19.71
N LYS A 7 -5.45 16.40 19.55
CA LYS A 7 -4.84 17.23 18.50
C LYS A 7 -3.33 17.35 18.62
N GLU A 8 -2.82 17.40 19.83
CA GLU A 8 -1.37 17.50 20.09
C GLU A 8 -0.66 16.18 19.74
N THR A 9 -1.26 15.02 20.08
CA THR A 9 -0.76 13.69 19.70
C THR A 9 -0.78 13.49 18.19
N ASP A 10 -1.89 13.82 17.53
CA ASP A 10 -2.03 13.71 16.08
C ASP A 10 -1.00 14.60 15.35
N SER A 11 -0.74 15.80 15.89
CA SER A 11 0.27 16.71 15.34
C SER A 11 1.69 16.15 15.48
N VAL A 12 2.03 15.56 16.63
CA VAL A 12 3.34 14.93 16.86
C VAL A 12 3.54 13.71 15.96
N GLU A 13 2.52 12.88 15.77
CA GLU A 13 2.58 11.75 14.83
C GLU A 13 2.75 12.20 13.39
N TYR A 14 2.04 13.25 12.98
CA TYR A 14 2.19 13.86 11.68
C TYR A 14 3.62 14.38 11.44
N TYR A 15 4.20 15.11 12.41
CA TYR A 15 5.59 15.57 12.31
C TYR A 15 6.60 14.41 12.26
N LYS A 16 6.40 13.35 13.02
CA LYS A 16 7.25 12.14 12.95
C LYS A 16 7.16 11.48 11.57
N MET A 17 5.97 11.39 10.99
CA MET A 17 5.77 10.84 9.65
C MET A 17 6.48 11.70 8.59
N LEU A 18 6.41 13.04 8.69
CA LEU A 18 7.13 13.94 7.79
C LEU A 18 8.66 13.81 7.91
N LEU A 19 9.18 13.65 9.12
CA LEU A 19 10.61 13.43 9.34
C LEU A 19 11.07 12.12 8.72
N THR A 20 10.34 11.04 8.94
CA THR A 20 10.64 9.71 8.34
C THR A 20 10.57 9.77 6.81
N GLN A 21 9.59 10.49 6.26
CA GLN A 21 9.49 10.67 4.81
C GLN A 21 10.68 11.45 4.24
N ASN A 22 11.14 12.47 4.96
CA ASN A 22 12.29 13.28 4.55
C ASN A 22 13.61 12.50 4.63
N GLU A 23 13.78 11.66 5.66
CA GLU A 23 14.91 10.74 5.80
C GLU A 23 14.93 9.71 4.68
N ASN A 24 13.80 9.09 4.36
CA ASN A 24 13.66 8.14 3.25
C ASN A 24 13.97 8.78 1.90
N GLN A 25 13.54 10.03 1.68
CA GLN A 25 13.90 10.79 0.48
C GLN A 25 15.41 11.03 0.38
N SER A 26 16.07 11.36 1.50
CA SER A 26 17.51 11.60 1.52
C SER A 26 18.30 10.32 1.21
N ILE A 27 17.87 9.18 1.74
CA ILE A 27 18.45 7.87 1.45
C ILE A 27 18.29 7.54 -0.04
N LEU A 28 17.09 7.71 -0.58
CA LEU A 28 16.81 7.47 -2.00
C LEU A 28 17.68 8.32 -2.92
N ILE A 29 17.81 9.63 -2.63
CA ILE A 29 18.68 10.53 -3.41
C ILE A 29 20.13 10.09 -3.34
N HIS A 30 20.59 9.66 -2.17
CA HIS A 30 21.96 9.16 -1.99
C HIS A 30 22.18 7.90 -2.84
N ASP A 31 21.24 6.96 -2.82
CA ASP A 31 21.36 5.71 -3.56
C ASP A 31 21.30 5.94 -5.08
N ILE A 32 20.42 6.82 -5.55
CA ILE A 32 20.40 7.25 -6.96
C ILE A 32 21.74 7.85 -7.38
N LYS A 33 22.34 8.71 -6.55
CA LYS A 33 23.66 9.28 -6.84
C LYS A 33 24.74 8.21 -6.95
N ASN A 34 24.72 7.21 -6.07
CA ASN A 34 25.68 6.10 -6.09
C ASN A 34 25.51 5.25 -7.37
N HIS A 35 24.28 4.97 -7.78
CA HIS A 35 24.01 4.25 -9.02
C HIS A 35 24.47 5.03 -10.25
N LEU A 36 24.18 6.33 -10.31
CA LEU A 36 24.64 7.20 -11.41
C LEU A 36 26.16 7.29 -11.45
N HIS A 37 26.82 7.35 -10.29
CA HIS A 37 28.28 7.37 -10.21
C HIS A 37 28.89 6.06 -10.72
N SER A 38 28.32 4.92 -10.37
CA SER A 38 28.75 3.61 -10.87
C SER A 38 28.62 3.50 -12.39
N ILE A 39 27.50 3.99 -12.95
CA ILE A 39 27.28 4.04 -14.41
C ILE A 39 28.33 4.94 -15.07
N ALA A 40 28.62 6.11 -14.49
CA ALA A 40 29.62 7.04 -15.02
C ALA A 40 31.03 6.46 -15.01
N LEU A 41 31.41 5.71 -13.97
CA LEU A 41 32.71 4.99 -13.92
C LEU A 41 32.80 3.94 -15.01
N LEU A 42 31.79 3.09 -15.17
CA LEU A 42 31.76 2.07 -16.22
C LEU A 42 31.80 2.67 -17.63
N ASN A 43 31.15 3.84 -17.83
CA ASN A 43 31.19 4.55 -19.10
C ASN A 43 32.57 5.08 -19.42
N ASN A 44 33.32 5.58 -18.44
CA ASN A 44 34.68 6.06 -18.62
C ASN A 44 35.65 4.92 -19.01
N GLU A 45 35.35 3.70 -18.61
CA GLU A 45 36.09 2.49 -18.95
C GLU A 45 35.64 1.88 -20.28
N ASN A 46 34.69 2.49 -21.01
CA ASN A 46 34.05 2.00 -22.24
C ASN A 46 33.44 0.59 -22.12
N GLU A 47 32.97 0.22 -20.93
CA GLU A 47 32.41 -1.10 -20.65
C GLU A 47 30.88 -1.13 -20.88
N ASN A 48 30.45 -0.89 -22.11
CA ASN A 48 29.02 -0.78 -22.47
C ASN A 48 28.18 -2.00 -22.10
N GLU A 49 28.76 -3.20 -22.17
CA GLU A 49 28.05 -4.42 -21.78
C GLU A 49 27.79 -4.49 -20.27
N LYS A 50 28.76 -4.05 -19.45
CA LYS A 50 28.59 -3.99 -17.99
C LYS A 50 27.60 -2.90 -17.60
N ILE A 51 27.59 -1.78 -18.30
CA ILE A 51 26.57 -0.72 -18.09
C ILE A 51 25.18 -1.29 -18.33
N THR A 52 24.99 -1.98 -19.46
CA THR A 52 23.69 -2.58 -19.81
C THR A 52 23.26 -3.63 -18.78
N ALA A 53 24.16 -4.50 -18.37
CA ALA A 53 23.89 -5.50 -17.33
C ALA A 53 23.53 -4.84 -15.98
N TYR A 54 24.24 -3.80 -15.59
CA TYR A 54 24.00 -3.07 -14.34
C TYR A 54 22.64 -2.35 -14.35
N ILE A 55 22.27 -1.70 -15.46
CA ILE A 55 20.96 -1.08 -15.63
C ILE A 55 19.85 -2.15 -15.55
N HIS A 56 20.02 -3.30 -16.23
CA HIS A 56 19.08 -4.41 -16.11
C HIS A 56 18.94 -4.91 -14.67
N GLN A 57 20.03 -5.05 -13.95
CA GLN A 57 20.01 -5.43 -12.54
C GLN A 57 19.26 -4.41 -11.69
N LEU A 58 19.47 -3.10 -11.90
CA LEU A 58 18.73 -2.05 -11.21
C LEU A 58 17.23 -2.09 -11.51
N LEU A 59 16.85 -2.24 -12.78
CA LEU A 59 15.44 -2.31 -13.19
C LEU A 59 14.71 -3.55 -12.63
N HIS A 60 15.45 -4.60 -12.30
CA HIS A 60 14.93 -5.83 -11.69
C HIS A 60 15.13 -5.90 -10.18
N SER A 61 15.80 -4.92 -9.57
CA SER A 61 15.91 -4.87 -8.12
C SER A 61 14.55 -4.59 -7.47
N SER A 62 14.31 -5.19 -6.30
CA SER A 62 13.09 -4.98 -5.52
C SER A 62 12.85 -3.50 -5.20
N ASP A 63 13.92 -2.74 -5.00
CA ASP A 63 13.88 -1.34 -4.59
C ASP A 63 13.25 -0.40 -5.63
N LEU A 64 13.41 -0.72 -6.94
CA LEU A 64 12.75 0.03 -8.02
C LEU A 64 11.36 -0.52 -8.38
N LYS A 65 11.07 -1.79 -8.09
CA LYS A 65 9.72 -2.34 -8.26
C LYS A 65 8.72 -1.72 -7.29
N GLU A 66 9.16 -1.25 -6.12
CA GLU A 66 8.31 -0.58 -5.13
C GLU A 66 7.74 0.77 -5.60
N PHE A 67 8.31 1.38 -6.62
CA PHE A 67 7.84 2.66 -7.17
C PHE A 67 6.94 2.53 -8.41
N SER A 68 6.49 1.34 -8.75
CA SER A 68 5.51 1.19 -9.83
C SER A 68 4.22 1.89 -9.42
N LYS A 69 3.86 2.93 -10.19
CA LYS A 69 2.60 3.65 -10.00
C LYS A 69 1.43 2.69 -10.20
N VAL A 70 0.78 2.31 -9.13
CA VAL A 70 -0.35 1.36 -9.13
C VAL A 70 -1.63 2.05 -9.56
N CYS A 71 -1.80 3.35 -9.22
CA CYS A 71 -2.98 4.13 -9.62
C CYS A 71 -2.65 5.62 -9.79
N ASP A 72 -3.58 6.37 -10.38
CA ASP A 72 -3.44 7.81 -10.66
C ASP A 72 -3.67 8.71 -9.43
N HIS A 73 -4.26 8.18 -8.34
CA HIS A 73 -4.51 8.92 -7.12
C HIS A 73 -3.32 8.82 -6.16
N SER A 74 -2.62 9.93 -5.90
CA SER A 74 -1.35 9.96 -5.15
C SER A 74 -1.44 9.36 -3.75
N MET A 75 -2.46 9.73 -2.95
CA MET A 75 -2.65 9.22 -1.60
C MET A 75 -2.94 7.73 -1.59
N LEU A 76 -3.83 7.26 -2.47
CA LEU A 76 -4.13 5.83 -2.57
C LEU A 76 -2.92 5.04 -3.06
N ASN A 77 -2.16 5.59 -4.02
CA ASN A 77 -0.93 4.97 -4.48
C ASN A 77 0.07 4.74 -3.34
N ALA A 78 0.26 5.74 -2.46
CA ALA A 78 1.12 5.60 -1.29
C ALA A 78 0.63 4.50 -0.33
N ILE A 79 -0.70 4.43 -0.10
CA ILE A 79 -1.32 3.37 0.70
C ILE A 79 -1.05 2.00 0.07
N LEU A 80 -1.32 1.84 -1.22
CA LEU A 80 -1.15 0.56 -1.93
C LEU A 80 0.31 0.10 -1.92
N CYS A 81 1.27 0.99 -2.19
CA CYS A 81 2.70 0.66 -2.11
C CYS A 81 3.10 0.19 -0.70
N ARG A 82 2.60 0.84 0.36
CA ARG A 82 2.82 0.40 1.74
C ARG A 82 2.31 -1.02 1.99
N TYR A 83 1.09 -1.35 1.53
CA TYR A 83 0.53 -2.69 1.72
C TYR A 83 1.18 -3.73 0.81
N GLN A 84 1.57 -3.36 -0.40
CA GLN A 84 2.34 -4.24 -1.28
C GLN A 84 3.65 -4.68 -0.62
N ARG A 85 4.37 -3.75 0.05
CA ARG A 85 5.58 -4.08 0.80
C ARG A 85 5.27 -5.01 1.97
N LYS A 86 4.27 -4.68 2.82
CA LYS A 86 3.86 -5.55 3.93
C LYS A 86 3.49 -6.96 3.47
N CYS A 87 2.75 -7.08 2.37
CA CYS A 87 2.39 -8.36 1.78
C CYS A 87 3.63 -9.12 1.29
N SER A 88 4.59 -8.44 0.67
CA SER A 88 5.85 -9.04 0.24
C SER A 88 6.67 -9.59 1.42
N GLU A 89 6.76 -8.84 2.53
CA GLU A 89 7.42 -9.27 3.77
C GLU A 89 6.78 -10.54 4.36
N GLU A 90 5.45 -10.68 4.25
CA GLU A 90 4.68 -11.82 4.73
C GLU A 90 4.46 -12.92 3.67
N GLN A 91 5.11 -12.81 2.49
CA GLN A 91 4.97 -13.75 1.37
C GLN A 91 3.53 -13.89 0.85
N ILE A 92 2.73 -12.81 0.92
CA ILE A 92 1.37 -12.73 0.43
C ILE A 92 1.39 -12.11 -0.97
N SER A 93 0.74 -12.76 -1.94
CA SER A 93 0.57 -12.19 -3.29
C SER A 93 -0.41 -11.03 -3.26
N PHE A 94 0.03 -9.83 -3.65
CA PHE A 94 -0.81 -8.63 -3.67
C PHE A 94 -1.04 -8.15 -5.10
N TYR A 95 -2.31 -8.02 -5.48
CA TYR A 95 -2.73 -7.49 -6.77
C TYR A 95 -3.73 -6.34 -6.59
N ALA A 96 -3.53 -5.24 -7.33
CA ALA A 96 -4.45 -4.10 -7.31
C ALA A 96 -4.69 -3.57 -8.71
N ASP A 97 -5.96 -3.48 -9.12
CA ASP A 97 -6.43 -2.85 -10.37
C ASP A 97 -7.37 -1.70 -10.02
N ILE A 98 -6.89 -0.48 -10.15
CA ILE A 98 -7.65 0.73 -9.91
C ILE A 98 -7.83 1.49 -11.22
N ARG A 99 -9.06 1.58 -11.70
CA ARG A 99 -9.38 2.32 -12.92
C ARG A 99 -9.15 3.81 -12.74
N ASN A 100 -8.44 4.41 -13.71
CA ASN A 100 -8.12 5.83 -13.70
C ASN A 100 -9.36 6.70 -13.53
N ASN A 101 -9.21 7.86 -12.88
CA ASN A 101 -10.25 8.85 -12.64
C ASN A 101 -11.46 8.36 -11.82
N THR A 102 -11.35 7.21 -11.14
CA THR A 102 -12.48 6.64 -10.39
C THR A 102 -12.69 7.34 -9.04
N LEU A 103 -11.60 7.73 -8.37
CA LEU A 103 -11.60 8.16 -6.97
C LEU A 103 -11.37 9.66 -6.75
N GLN A 104 -11.25 10.46 -7.81
CA GLN A 104 -10.90 11.88 -7.72
C GLN A 104 -11.86 12.74 -6.91
N GLN A 105 -13.11 12.30 -6.73
CA GLN A 105 -14.15 13.05 -6.00
C GLN A 105 -14.23 12.66 -4.52
N ILE A 106 -13.43 11.68 -4.08
CA ILE A 106 -13.45 11.21 -2.69
C ILE A 106 -12.38 11.96 -1.91
N ASN A 107 -12.73 12.40 -0.70
CA ASN A 107 -11.80 13.08 0.20
C ASN A 107 -10.63 12.16 0.58
N GLU A 108 -9.43 12.69 0.68
CA GLU A 108 -8.21 11.92 1.03
C GLU A 108 -8.30 11.25 2.40
N ASN A 109 -8.93 11.89 3.38
CA ASN A 109 -9.13 11.31 4.72
C ASN A 109 -10.07 10.09 4.66
N ASP A 110 -11.13 10.19 3.85
CA ASP A 110 -12.08 9.10 3.68
C ASP A 110 -11.43 7.93 2.92
N LEU A 111 -10.62 8.20 1.90
CA LEU A 111 -9.82 7.19 1.21
C LEU A 111 -8.85 6.50 2.16
N THR A 112 -8.12 7.27 2.96
CA THR A 112 -7.14 6.72 3.91
C THR A 112 -7.82 5.82 4.92
N THR A 113 -8.94 6.26 5.48
CA THR A 113 -9.70 5.49 6.47
C THR A 113 -10.29 4.22 5.84
N LEU A 114 -10.92 4.34 4.68
CA LEU A 114 -11.57 3.23 4.00
C LEU A 114 -10.58 2.15 3.57
N PHE A 115 -9.57 2.53 2.77
CA PHE A 115 -8.60 1.57 2.25
C PHE A 115 -7.66 1.05 3.33
N GLY A 116 -7.31 1.88 4.33
CA GLY A 116 -6.55 1.44 5.50
C GLY A 116 -7.28 0.31 6.23
N ASN A 117 -8.54 0.52 6.60
CA ASN A 117 -9.33 -0.49 7.30
C ASN A 117 -9.56 -1.77 6.47
N LEU A 118 -9.86 -1.62 5.17
CA LEU A 118 -10.07 -2.76 4.28
C LEU A 118 -8.79 -3.60 4.14
N LEU A 119 -7.65 -2.96 3.88
CA LEU A 119 -6.39 -3.64 3.64
C LEU A 119 -5.78 -4.20 4.92
N ASP A 120 -5.93 -3.52 6.08
CA ASP A 120 -5.51 -4.08 7.37
C ASP A 120 -6.30 -5.36 7.70
N ASN A 121 -7.61 -5.36 7.48
CA ASN A 121 -8.43 -6.56 7.70
C ASN A 121 -8.04 -7.70 6.74
N ALA A 122 -7.79 -7.40 5.47
CA ALA A 122 -7.38 -8.40 4.49
C ALA A 122 -6.01 -9.00 4.83
N LEU A 123 -5.04 -8.15 5.19
CA LEU A 123 -3.71 -8.57 5.59
C LEU A 123 -3.76 -9.46 6.84
N GLU A 124 -4.48 -9.03 7.87
CA GLU A 124 -4.65 -9.79 9.12
C GLU A 124 -5.28 -11.18 8.86
N ALA A 125 -6.25 -11.26 7.95
CA ALA A 125 -6.88 -12.53 7.59
C ALA A 125 -5.98 -13.44 6.76
N ALA A 126 -5.09 -12.87 5.93
CA ALA A 126 -4.21 -13.58 5.02
C ALA A 126 -2.91 -14.06 5.70
N ILE A 127 -2.44 -13.37 6.75
CA ILE A 127 -1.28 -13.81 7.54
C ILE A 127 -1.51 -15.25 8.04
N SER A 128 -0.50 -16.10 7.91
CA SER A 128 -0.52 -17.52 8.29
C SER A 128 -1.37 -18.44 7.39
N VAL A 129 -1.73 -17.97 6.20
CA VAL A 129 -2.32 -18.82 5.14
C VAL A 129 -1.22 -19.15 4.12
N LEU A 130 -1.08 -20.41 3.78
CA LEU A 130 -0.12 -20.82 2.73
C LEU A 130 -0.61 -20.34 1.37
N ASP A 131 0.32 -19.82 0.54
CA ASP A 131 0.01 -19.26 -0.79
C ASP A 131 -1.09 -18.20 -0.74
N ALA A 132 -1.05 -17.36 0.31
CA ALA A 132 -2.05 -16.32 0.52
C ALA A 132 -2.03 -15.24 -0.56
N PHE A 133 -3.20 -14.68 -0.83
CA PHE A 133 -3.35 -13.58 -1.76
C PHE A 133 -4.33 -12.52 -1.26
N ILE A 134 -4.14 -11.29 -1.76
CA ILE A 134 -5.06 -10.15 -1.60
C ILE A 134 -5.24 -9.53 -2.99
N GLU A 135 -6.48 -9.38 -3.42
CA GLU A 135 -6.84 -8.76 -4.70
C GLU A 135 -7.81 -7.60 -4.45
N LEU A 136 -7.45 -6.41 -4.92
CA LEU A 136 -8.24 -5.19 -4.83
C LEU A 136 -8.58 -4.69 -6.23
N THR A 137 -9.88 -4.53 -6.51
CA THR A 137 -10.35 -3.93 -7.75
C THR A 137 -11.23 -2.72 -7.43
N VAL A 138 -10.96 -1.58 -8.11
CA VAL A 138 -11.76 -0.35 -7.99
C VAL A 138 -12.16 0.12 -9.37
N GLN A 139 -13.46 0.18 -9.62
CA GLN A 139 -14.00 0.61 -10.90
C GLN A 139 -15.27 1.44 -10.74
N ARG A 140 -15.53 2.33 -11.70
CA ARG A 140 -16.80 3.04 -11.79
C ARG A 140 -17.74 2.22 -12.68
N LYS A 141 -18.98 2.05 -12.21
CA LYS A 141 -20.02 1.41 -13.03
C LYS A 141 -20.44 2.39 -14.13
N GLU A 142 -20.42 1.92 -15.38
CA GLU A 142 -20.90 2.71 -16.51
C GLU A 142 -22.35 3.14 -16.28
N ASN A 143 -22.64 4.41 -16.59
CA ASN A 143 -23.97 5.02 -16.43
C ASN A 143 -24.48 5.16 -14.98
N ALA A 144 -23.64 5.03 -13.96
CA ALA A 144 -24.02 5.26 -12.56
C ALA A 144 -22.93 6.08 -11.84
N SER A 145 -23.35 6.93 -10.90
CA SER A 145 -22.43 7.61 -9.97
C SER A 145 -21.95 6.64 -8.87
N LEU A 146 -21.79 5.37 -9.21
CA LEU A 146 -21.45 4.30 -8.27
C LEU A 146 -20.00 3.85 -8.51
N ILE A 147 -19.22 3.84 -7.44
CA ILE A 147 -17.89 3.25 -7.40
C ILE A 147 -18.01 1.87 -6.76
N LEU A 148 -17.53 0.86 -7.46
CA LEU A 148 -17.46 -0.51 -6.96
C LEU A 148 -16.03 -0.78 -6.48
N ILE A 149 -15.90 -1.10 -5.20
CA ILE A 149 -14.67 -1.56 -4.58
C ILE A 149 -14.84 -3.03 -4.25
N THR A 150 -14.01 -3.89 -4.81
CA THR A 150 -14.00 -5.32 -4.54
C THR A 150 -12.66 -5.67 -3.92
N LEU A 151 -12.69 -6.28 -2.73
CA LEU A 151 -11.52 -6.81 -2.05
C LEU A 151 -11.73 -8.30 -1.78
N ILE A 152 -10.82 -9.12 -2.29
CA ILE A 152 -10.81 -10.57 -2.11
C ILE A 152 -9.49 -10.93 -1.43
N ASN A 153 -9.55 -11.73 -0.39
CA ASN A 153 -8.35 -12.18 0.31
C ASN A 153 -8.47 -13.62 0.79
N SER A 154 -7.33 -14.27 0.93
CA SER A 154 -7.23 -15.56 1.61
C SER A 154 -7.59 -15.38 3.10
N CYS A 155 -8.27 -16.36 3.67
CA CYS A 155 -8.53 -16.40 5.10
C CYS A 155 -8.48 -17.85 5.61
N ARG A 156 -8.00 -18.01 6.84
CA ARG A 156 -7.90 -19.33 7.47
C ARG A 156 -9.25 -19.88 7.93
N ASN A 157 -10.09 -19.00 8.45
CA ASN A 157 -11.36 -19.36 9.05
C ASN A 157 -12.52 -18.91 8.18
N ILE A 158 -13.54 -19.75 8.06
CA ILE A 158 -14.77 -19.37 7.37
C ILE A 158 -15.47 -18.27 8.19
N PRO A 159 -15.90 -17.17 7.56
CA PRO A 159 -16.64 -16.13 8.25
C PRO A 159 -17.89 -16.66 8.92
N ILE A 160 -18.10 -16.29 10.19
CA ILE A 160 -19.26 -16.70 10.96
C ILE A 160 -20.31 -15.58 10.87
N TYR A 161 -21.53 -15.93 10.51
CA TYR A 161 -22.66 -15.01 10.41
C TYR A 161 -23.66 -15.23 11.54
N THR A 162 -24.24 -14.14 12.03
CA THR A 162 -25.43 -14.21 12.89
C THR A 162 -26.65 -14.72 12.10
N PRO A 163 -27.74 -15.19 12.77
CA PRO A 163 -28.99 -15.54 12.11
C PRO A 163 -29.54 -14.43 11.20
N ASN A 164 -29.25 -13.16 11.54
CA ASN A 164 -29.63 -11.98 10.75
C ASN A 164 -28.62 -11.62 9.64
N LYS A 165 -27.76 -12.58 9.23
CA LYS A 165 -26.74 -12.41 8.18
C LYS A 165 -25.70 -11.30 8.43
N LYS A 166 -25.51 -10.89 9.69
CA LYS A 166 -24.41 -9.97 10.05
C LYS A 166 -23.15 -10.77 10.34
N LEU A 167 -22.02 -10.27 9.85
CA LEU A 167 -20.69 -10.84 10.11
C LEU A 167 -20.35 -10.70 11.60
N LEU A 168 -19.92 -11.78 12.24
CA LEU A 168 -19.41 -11.75 13.61
C LEU A 168 -17.92 -11.43 13.59
N THR A 169 -17.52 -10.42 14.36
CA THR A 169 -16.11 -10.14 14.57
C THR A 169 -15.47 -11.20 15.48
N THR A 170 -14.30 -11.67 15.11
CA THR A 170 -13.47 -12.56 15.93
C THR A 170 -12.49 -11.79 16.83
N LYS A 171 -12.48 -10.44 16.71
CA LYS A 171 -11.59 -9.57 17.50
C LYS A 171 -12.10 -9.43 18.93
N SER A 172 -11.16 -9.41 19.89
CA SER A 172 -11.47 -9.34 21.33
C SER A 172 -12.13 -8.03 21.78
N ASP A 173 -11.91 -6.93 21.04
CA ASP A 173 -12.51 -5.62 21.35
C ASP A 173 -13.72 -5.36 20.43
N THR A 174 -14.87 -5.93 20.83
CA THR A 174 -16.14 -5.79 20.09
C THR A 174 -16.68 -4.37 20.04
N LYS A 175 -16.20 -3.44 20.90
CA LYS A 175 -16.65 -2.04 20.91
C LYS A 175 -16.01 -1.19 19.80
N LYS A 176 -14.88 -1.61 19.27
CA LYS A 176 -14.14 -0.91 18.19
C LYS A 176 -14.30 -1.56 16.82
N HIS A 177 -14.83 -2.77 16.76
CA HIS A 177 -14.92 -3.57 15.54
C HIS A 177 -16.34 -4.11 15.34
N GLY A 178 -16.74 -4.37 14.10
CA GLY A 178 -18.04 -4.98 13.81
C GLY A 178 -19.15 -3.99 13.41
N PHE A 179 -18.78 -2.79 12.96
CA PHE A 179 -19.71 -1.79 12.42
C PHE A 179 -19.86 -1.87 10.90
N GLY A 180 -19.47 -2.97 10.29
CA GLY A 180 -19.62 -3.24 8.86
C GLY A 180 -20.88 -4.03 8.53
#